data_8dd2e40f96d7fc96e49bf1426c444e76
#
_entry.id   8dd2e40f96d7fc96e49bf1426c444e76
#
_cell.length_a   1.000
_cell.length_b   1.000
_cell.length_c   1.000
_cell.angle_alpha   90.00
_cell.angle_beta   90.00
_cell.angle_gamma   90.00
#
_symmetry.space_group_name_H-M   'P 1'
#
loop_
_entity.id
_entity.type
_entity.pdbx_description
1 polymer ?
#
loop_
_entity_poly.entity_id
_entity_poly.type
_entity_poly.pdbx_seq_one_letter_code
_entity_poly.pdbx_strand_id
1 'polypeptide(L)'
;MINSKKSILAWSLYDWANSAFATTVMAGFFPVFFKEYWSTTDNVTLSTWYLGLGNSIASILVAALAPFIGAIADRGTAKKKLLIFFAFLGIIATGGLWIVNQGHWQMAILFYIIASIGFMSGNIFYDALLPAVATKEKYDHTSSLGYSLGYIGGGLLFLINVLMYLQPHSFGIPDGATAIRLSFLSVAAWWAIFSIPLILFVKEPKVHDSVSIFSSIKAGWSQLVSTLSKIREYKVVVTFLMAYWLYIDGVDTIIRMAVDYGSSIGFSASSLITALLLVQFVAFPATLVYSRFATKIGIKNALYTAIIGYTLITIFGAFVSKEWHFYVIAVFIACFQGGIQALSRSLYTRIIP
;
A
#
# COMPACT_ATOMS: atom_id res chain seq x y z
N MET A 1 23.98 0.91 -10.73
CA MET A 1 24.81 1.97 -10.09
C MET A 1 23.93 2.64 -9.02
N ILE A 2 24.35 2.56 -7.76
CA ILE A 2 23.67 3.25 -6.65
C ILE A 2 23.62 4.75 -6.92
N ASN A 3 22.56 5.43 -6.52
CA ASN A 3 22.29 6.85 -6.77
C ASN A 3 22.12 7.25 -8.26
N SER A 4 21.98 6.29 -9.17
CA SER A 4 21.62 6.60 -10.55
C SER A 4 20.20 7.16 -10.61
N LYS A 5 20.02 8.33 -11.26
CA LYS A 5 18.70 8.93 -11.48
C LYS A 5 17.72 7.94 -12.12
N LYS A 6 18.22 7.13 -13.07
CA LYS A 6 17.44 6.11 -13.77
C LYS A 6 16.96 4.99 -12.83
N SER A 7 17.84 4.48 -11.93
CA SER A 7 17.46 3.43 -10.98
C SER A 7 16.50 3.96 -9.90
N ILE A 8 16.74 5.17 -9.39
CA ILE A 8 15.85 5.81 -8.42
C ILE A 8 14.46 6.03 -9.03
N LEU A 9 14.40 6.60 -10.24
CA LEU A 9 13.11 6.82 -10.90
C LEU A 9 12.40 5.51 -11.23
N ALA A 10 13.12 4.50 -11.73
CA ALA A 10 12.57 3.17 -12.03
C ALA A 10 12.03 2.46 -10.76
N TRP A 11 12.72 2.60 -9.63
CA TRP A 11 12.26 2.11 -8.34
C TRP A 11 11.01 2.88 -7.88
N SER A 12 11.02 4.22 -7.94
CA SER A 12 9.88 5.04 -7.54
C SER A 12 8.65 4.88 -8.43
N LEU A 13 8.81 4.50 -9.70
CA LEU A 13 7.72 4.17 -10.62
C LEU A 13 6.99 2.88 -10.23
N TYR A 14 7.55 2.04 -9.37
CA TYR A 14 6.80 0.91 -8.83
C TYR A 14 5.73 1.38 -7.82
N ASP A 15 6.01 2.41 -7.00
CA ASP A 15 4.97 3.04 -6.16
C ASP A 15 3.87 3.68 -7.02
N TRP A 16 4.23 4.36 -8.14
CA TRP A 16 3.26 4.82 -9.13
C TRP A 16 2.38 3.68 -9.66
N ALA A 17 2.97 2.50 -9.89
CA ALA A 17 2.29 1.34 -10.44
C ALA A 17 1.31 0.72 -9.45
N ASN A 18 1.79 0.34 -8.27
CA ASN A 18 1.04 -0.47 -7.32
C ASN A 18 0.07 0.35 -6.45
N SER A 19 0.30 1.66 -6.30
CA SER A 19 -0.62 2.54 -5.56
C SER A 19 -2.00 2.65 -6.23
N ALA A 20 -2.10 2.33 -7.52
CA ALA A 20 -3.40 2.21 -8.18
C ALA A 20 -4.27 1.11 -7.55
N PHE A 21 -3.68 -0.01 -7.10
CA PHE A 21 -4.39 -1.03 -6.35
C PHE A 21 -4.86 -0.51 -4.98
N ALA A 22 -3.97 0.13 -4.23
CA ALA A 22 -4.32 0.69 -2.92
C ALA A 22 -5.44 1.73 -3.02
N THR A 23 -5.37 2.63 -4.02
CA THR A 23 -6.33 3.73 -4.17
C THR A 23 -7.64 3.26 -4.78
N THR A 24 -7.61 2.63 -5.96
CA THR A 24 -8.84 2.27 -6.70
C THR A 24 -9.51 1.03 -6.13
N VAL A 25 -8.73 0.00 -5.76
CA VAL A 25 -9.31 -1.25 -5.27
C VAL A 25 -9.51 -1.20 -3.77
N MET A 26 -8.44 -1.13 -2.96
CA MET A 26 -8.55 -1.29 -1.50
C MET A 26 -9.36 -0.19 -0.84
N ALA A 27 -9.09 1.07 -1.14
CA ALA A 27 -9.73 2.22 -0.49
C ALA A 27 -10.97 2.72 -1.24
N GLY A 28 -11.00 2.60 -2.57
CA GLY A 28 -12.03 3.19 -3.43
C GLY A 28 -13.21 2.25 -3.70
N PHE A 29 -13.14 1.57 -4.85
CA PHE A 29 -14.32 0.87 -5.37
C PHE A 29 -14.65 -0.45 -4.70
N PHE A 30 -13.66 -1.22 -4.21
CA PHE A 30 -13.96 -2.54 -3.65
C PHE A 30 -14.88 -2.48 -2.44
N PRO A 31 -14.69 -1.60 -1.43
CA PRO A 31 -15.59 -1.54 -0.27
C PRO A 31 -17.04 -1.24 -0.64
N VAL A 32 -17.26 -0.28 -1.55
CA VAL A 32 -18.60 0.11 -2.00
C VAL A 32 -19.21 -0.99 -2.87
N PHE A 33 -18.47 -1.45 -3.88
CA PHE A 33 -18.95 -2.44 -4.83
C PHE A 33 -19.17 -3.83 -4.19
N PHE A 34 -18.40 -4.14 -3.16
CA PHE A 34 -18.62 -5.33 -2.36
C PHE A 34 -19.99 -5.33 -1.69
N LYS A 35 -20.40 -4.19 -1.13
CA LYS A 35 -21.70 -4.04 -0.48
C LYS A 35 -22.86 -4.02 -1.47
N GLU A 36 -22.72 -3.27 -2.56
CA GLU A 36 -23.82 -2.97 -3.45
C GLU A 36 -24.03 -3.99 -4.56
N TYR A 37 -22.98 -4.69 -4.97
CA TYR A 37 -23.01 -5.56 -6.14
C TYR A 37 -22.74 -7.04 -5.81
N TRP A 38 -21.72 -7.32 -5.03
CA TRP A 38 -21.32 -8.71 -4.73
C TRP A 38 -22.02 -9.29 -3.52
N SER A 39 -22.26 -8.52 -2.46
CA SER A 39 -22.99 -8.96 -1.28
C SER A 39 -24.49 -8.91 -1.55
N THR A 40 -25.18 -10.00 -1.31
CA THR A 40 -26.65 -10.09 -1.44
C THR A 40 -27.37 -9.88 -0.11
N THR A 41 -26.64 -9.51 0.95
CA THR A 41 -27.24 -9.29 2.27
C THR A 41 -27.66 -7.85 2.45
N ASP A 42 -28.88 -7.65 2.92
CA ASP A 42 -29.38 -6.32 3.31
C ASP A 42 -28.74 -5.80 4.61
N ASN A 43 -27.94 -6.65 5.26
CA ASN A 43 -27.25 -6.29 6.50
C ASN A 43 -25.88 -5.66 6.21
N VAL A 44 -25.82 -4.35 6.27
CA VAL A 44 -24.58 -3.54 6.07
C VAL A 44 -23.47 -3.95 7.03
N THR A 45 -23.81 -4.27 8.29
CA THR A 45 -22.83 -4.71 9.29
C THR A 45 -22.15 -6.02 8.90
N LEU A 46 -22.90 -6.95 8.32
CA LEU A 46 -22.35 -8.23 7.88
C LEU A 46 -21.37 -8.09 6.71
N SER A 47 -21.67 -7.23 5.74
CA SER A 47 -20.75 -6.96 4.62
C SER A 47 -19.48 -6.24 5.08
N THR A 48 -19.58 -5.29 6.02
CA THR A 48 -18.41 -4.67 6.67
C THR A 48 -17.57 -5.70 7.42
N TRP A 49 -18.22 -6.65 8.13
CA TRP A 49 -17.54 -7.73 8.82
C TRP A 49 -16.77 -8.64 7.85
N TYR A 50 -17.37 -9.03 6.72
CA TYR A 50 -16.69 -9.83 5.69
C TYR A 50 -15.49 -9.08 5.07
N LEU A 51 -15.61 -7.78 4.82
CA LEU A 51 -14.51 -6.95 4.34
C LEU A 51 -13.36 -6.89 5.37
N GLY A 52 -13.69 -6.65 6.64
CA GLY A 52 -12.73 -6.66 7.74
C GLY A 52 -12.05 -8.01 7.91
N LEU A 53 -12.81 -9.11 7.82
CA LEU A 53 -12.28 -10.47 7.85
C LEU A 53 -11.30 -10.74 6.69
N GLY A 54 -11.65 -10.31 5.47
CA GLY A 54 -10.78 -10.42 4.30
C GLY A 54 -9.45 -9.67 4.48
N ASN A 55 -9.50 -8.45 4.98
CA ASN A 55 -8.31 -7.66 5.32
C ASN A 55 -7.45 -8.34 6.39
N SER A 56 -8.10 -8.87 7.45
CA SER A 56 -7.42 -9.57 8.54
C SER A 56 -6.74 -10.86 8.07
N ILE A 57 -7.43 -11.67 7.27
CA ILE A 57 -6.86 -12.91 6.70
C ILE A 57 -5.64 -12.58 5.84
N ALA A 58 -5.73 -11.59 4.94
CA ALA A 58 -4.62 -11.18 4.10
C ALA A 58 -3.41 -10.75 4.97
N SER A 59 -3.65 -9.91 5.98
CA SER A 59 -2.60 -9.41 6.88
C SER A 59 -1.94 -10.53 7.70
N ILE A 60 -2.72 -11.45 8.25
CA ILE A 60 -2.21 -12.61 9.02
C ILE A 60 -1.38 -13.52 8.13
N LEU A 61 -1.84 -13.82 6.92
CA LEU A 61 -1.09 -14.65 5.98
C LEU A 61 0.23 -14.00 5.57
N VAL A 62 0.24 -12.70 5.29
CA VAL A 62 1.47 -11.97 4.99
C VAL A 62 2.40 -11.95 6.20
N ALA A 63 1.90 -11.66 7.40
CA ALA A 63 2.71 -11.67 8.62
C ALA A 63 3.32 -13.05 8.92
N ALA A 64 2.58 -14.12 8.68
CA ALA A 64 3.08 -15.48 8.84
C ALA A 64 4.12 -15.87 7.78
N LEU A 65 3.96 -15.41 6.54
CA LEU A 65 4.85 -15.72 5.42
C LEU A 65 6.12 -14.84 5.41
N ALA A 66 6.03 -13.59 5.85
CA ALA A 66 7.10 -12.60 5.74
C ALA A 66 8.45 -13.07 6.31
N PRO A 67 8.54 -13.72 7.50
CA PRO A 67 9.81 -14.20 8.02
C PRO A 67 10.49 -15.25 7.14
N PHE A 68 9.69 -16.17 6.57
CA PHE A 68 10.20 -17.23 5.70
C PHE A 68 10.69 -16.69 4.36
N ILE A 69 9.89 -15.83 3.76
CA ILE A 69 10.18 -15.27 2.44
C ILE A 69 11.31 -14.25 2.54
N GLY A 70 11.37 -13.47 3.64
CA GLY A 70 12.47 -12.56 3.93
C GLY A 70 13.81 -13.30 4.08
N ALA A 71 13.82 -14.40 4.83
CA ALA A 71 15.01 -15.22 5.00
C ALA A 71 15.53 -15.84 3.68
N ILE A 72 14.65 -16.19 2.75
CA ILE A 72 15.01 -16.63 1.40
C ILE A 72 15.61 -15.46 0.61
N ALA A 73 15.02 -14.28 0.72
CA ALA A 73 15.45 -13.09 0.00
C ALA A 73 16.82 -12.59 0.43
N ASP A 74 17.17 -12.70 1.73
CA ASP A 74 18.42 -12.18 2.27
C ASP A 74 19.64 -13.04 1.92
N ARG A 75 19.44 -14.31 1.60
CA ARG A 75 20.54 -15.24 1.24
C ARG A 75 20.89 -15.29 -0.24
N GLY A 76 20.15 -14.62 -1.09
CA GLY A 76 20.40 -14.65 -2.53
C GLY A 76 19.96 -13.36 -3.23
N THR A 77 20.14 -13.32 -4.54
CA THR A 77 19.60 -12.29 -5.42
C THR A 77 18.12 -12.56 -5.71
N ALA A 78 17.30 -12.69 -4.65
CA ALA A 78 15.93 -13.14 -4.78
C ALA A 78 14.89 -12.04 -4.49
N LYS A 79 15.30 -10.90 -3.90
CA LYS A 79 14.37 -9.80 -3.54
C LYS A 79 13.57 -9.32 -4.74
N LYS A 80 14.24 -9.03 -5.84
CA LYS A 80 13.59 -8.60 -7.08
C LYS A 80 12.72 -9.69 -7.71
N LYS A 81 13.15 -10.95 -7.68
CA LYS A 81 12.37 -12.08 -8.21
C LYS A 81 11.08 -12.30 -7.41
N LEU A 82 11.18 -12.22 -6.07
CA LEU A 82 10.04 -12.35 -5.18
C LEU A 82 9.09 -11.16 -5.31
N LEU A 83 9.61 -9.93 -5.44
CA LEU A 83 8.79 -8.77 -5.78
C LEU A 83 8.00 -9.00 -7.06
N ILE A 84 8.65 -9.45 -8.14
CA ILE A 84 7.99 -9.70 -9.42
C ILE A 84 6.92 -10.78 -9.26
N PHE A 85 7.20 -11.87 -8.56
CA PHE A 85 6.25 -12.95 -8.32
C PHE A 85 5.00 -12.45 -7.59
N PHE A 86 5.17 -11.73 -6.49
CA PHE A 86 4.03 -11.20 -5.72
C PHE A 86 3.28 -10.09 -6.46
N ALA A 87 3.99 -9.23 -7.20
CA ALA A 87 3.34 -8.25 -8.07
C ALA A 87 2.46 -8.94 -9.12
N PHE A 88 2.96 -9.98 -9.80
CA PHE A 88 2.17 -10.75 -10.76
C PHE A 88 0.97 -11.44 -10.13
N LEU A 89 1.13 -12.01 -8.93
CA LEU A 89 0.03 -12.59 -8.18
C LEU A 89 -1.05 -11.54 -7.90
N GLY A 90 -0.65 -10.35 -7.44
CA GLY A 90 -1.55 -9.23 -7.20
C GLY A 90 -2.24 -8.74 -8.47
N ILE A 91 -1.49 -8.59 -9.57
CA ILE A 91 -2.00 -8.15 -10.88
C ILE A 91 -3.05 -9.12 -11.41
N ILE A 92 -2.76 -10.43 -11.42
CA ILE A 92 -3.68 -11.46 -11.93
C ILE A 92 -4.95 -11.50 -11.07
N ALA A 93 -4.82 -11.47 -9.74
CA ALA A 93 -5.97 -11.50 -8.86
C ALA A 93 -6.82 -10.22 -8.97
N THR A 94 -6.20 -9.05 -9.12
CA THR A 94 -6.91 -7.78 -9.37
C THR A 94 -7.68 -7.83 -10.70
N GLY A 95 -7.04 -8.30 -11.77
CA GLY A 95 -7.71 -8.53 -13.05
C GLY A 95 -8.84 -9.56 -12.97
N GLY A 96 -8.69 -10.57 -12.09
CA GLY A 96 -9.71 -11.58 -11.83
C GLY A 96 -11.01 -11.03 -11.24
N LEU A 97 -11.00 -9.87 -10.59
CA LEU A 97 -12.23 -9.20 -10.12
C LEU A 97 -13.18 -8.83 -11.25
N TRP A 98 -12.67 -8.65 -12.49
CA TRP A 98 -13.47 -8.40 -13.67
C TRP A 98 -14.48 -9.51 -13.98
N ILE A 99 -14.12 -10.78 -13.75
CA ILE A 99 -14.97 -11.93 -14.09
C ILE A 99 -15.98 -12.28 -13.00
N VAL A 100 -15.95 -11.61 -11.84
CA VAL A 100 -16.85 -11.91 -10.73
C VAL A 100 -18.22 -11.30 -10.98
N ASN A 101 -19.25 -12.15 -11.07
CA ASN A 101 -20.62 -11.76 -11.29
C ASN A 101 -21.29 -11.26 -10.00
N GLN A 102 -22.41 -10.58 -10.16
CA GLN A 102 -23.24 -10.10 -9.05
C GLN A 102 -23.63 -11.26 -8.11
N GLY A 103 -23.62 -11.01 -6.81
CA GLY A 103 -23.98 -11.98 -5.79
C GLY A 103 -22.87 -12.98 -5.40
N HIS A 104 -21.74 -13.00 -6.11
CA HIS A 104 -20.64 -13.93 -5.84
C HIS A 104 -19.58 -13.34 -4.90
N TRP A 105 -20.01 -12.89 -3.72
CA TRP A 105 -19.14 -12.23 -2.75
C TRP A 105 -17.94 -13.06 -2.29
N GLN A 106 -18.11 -14.40 -2.19
CA GLN A 106 -17.01 -15.30 -1.79
C GLN A 106 -15.85 -15.26 -2.79
N MET A 107 -16.18 -15.24 -4.09
CA MET A 107 -15.18 -15.17 -5.14
C MET A 107 -14.51 -13.78 -5.17
N ALA A 108 -15.29 -12.71 -4.96
CA ALA A 108 -14.77 -11.36 -4.87
C ALA A 108 -13.76 -11.21 -3.72
N ILE A 109 -14.13 -11.67 -2.51
CA ILE A 109 -13.26 -11.59 -1.33
C ILE A 109 -12.01 -12.47 -1.48
N LEU A 110 -12.12 -13.64 -2.12
CA LEU A 110 -10.98 -14.50 -2.41
C LEU A 110 -9.96 -13.80 -3.32
N PHE A 111 -10.40 -13.22 -4.45
CA PHE A 111 -9.51 -12.45 -5.32
C PHE A 111 -8.91 -11.25 -4.60
N TYR A 112 -9.69 -10.55 -3.78
CA TYR A 112 -9.22 -9.42 -2.99
C TYR A 112 -8.13 -9.83 -1.98
N ILE A 113 -8.31 -10.95 -1.27
CA ILE A 113 -7.30 -11.49 -0.34
C ILE A 113 -6.01 -11.82 -1.09
N ILE A 114 -6.10 -12.53 -2.22
CA ILE A 114 -4.93 -12.90 -3.03
C ILE A 114 -4.22 -11.66 -3.57
N ALA A 115 -4.97 -10.67 -4.08
CA ALA A 115 -4.43 -9.41 -4.57
C ALA A 115 -3.74 -8.61 -3.45
N SER A 116 -4.35 -8.56 -2.25
CA SER A 116 -3.79 -7.91 -1.07
C SER A 116 -2.50 -8.60 -0.59
N ILE A 117 -2.44 -9.93 -0.60
CA ILE A 117 -1.22 -10.68 -0.30
C ILE A 117 -0.13 -10.33 -1.32
N GLY A 118 -0.47 -10.28 -2.61
CA GLY A 118 0.45 -9.88 -3.67
C GLY A 118 1.00 -8.46 -3.46
N PHE A 119 0.13 -7.51 -3.15
CA PHE A 119 0.47 -6.12 -2.88
C PHE A 119 1.36 -5.98 -1.64
N MET A 120 0.92 -6.51 -0.50
CA MET A 120 1.64 -6.36 0.77
C MET A 120 3.00 -7.08 0.74
N SER A 121 3.06 -8.31 0.24
CA SER A 121 4.31 -9.07 0.12
C SER A 121 5.25 -8.44 -0.92
N GLY A 122 4.71 -7.93 -2.04
CA GLY A 122 5.47 -7.17 -3.02
C GLY A 122 6.15 -5.95 -2.39
N ASN A 123 5.45 -5.21 -1.56
CA ASN A 123 5.97 -4.02 -0.88
C ASN A 123 7.11 -4.34 0.09
N ILE A 124 7.10 -5.50 0.78
CA ILE A 124 8.22 -5.92 1.64
C ILE A 124 9.53 -5.98 0.82
N PHE A 125 9.49 -6.60 -0.36
CA PHE A 125 10.68 -6.71 -1.22
C PHE A 125 11.03 -5.41 -1.93
N TYR A 126 10.03 -4.62 -2.28
CA TYR A 126 10.20 -3.29 -2.84
C TYR A 126 10.98 -2.39 -1.87
N ASP A 127 10.56 -2.35 -0.61
CA ASP A 127 11.22 -1.58 0.44
C ASP A 127 12.64 -2.10 0.69
N ALA A 128 12.83 -3.42 0.69
CA ALA A 128 14.14 -4.06 0.85
C ALA A 128 15.12 -3.79 -0.31
N LEU A 129 14.65 -3.29 -1.45
CA LEU A 129 15.49 -2.84 -2.56
C LEU A 129 15.95 -1.38 -2.45
N LEU A 130 15.47 -0.59 -1.51
CA LEU A 130 15.88 0.81 -1.33
C LEU A 130 17.42 0.97 -1.19
N PRO A 131 18.15 0.12 -0.42
CA PRO A 131 19.62 0.19 -0.35
C PRO A 131 20.33 -0.14 -1.66
N ALA A 132 19.68 -0.85 -2.59
CA ALA A 132 20.25 -1.16 -3.90
C ALA A 132 20.18 0.04 -4.88
N VAL A 133 19.30 1.01 -4.63
CA VAL A 133 19.09 2.16 -5.53
C VAL A 133 19.62 3.48 -4.97
N ALA A 134 19.70 3.64 -3.64
CA ALA A 134 20.11 4.88 -2.98
C ALA A 134 21.13 4.61 -1.86
N THR A 135 21.91 5.64 -1.48
CA THR A 135 22.76 5.64 -0.28
C THR A 135 21.99 6.18 0.92
N LYS A 136 22.52 5.96 2.13
CA LYS A 136 21.87 6.39 3.39
C LYS A 136 21.48 7.88 3.40
N GLU A 137 22.29 8.75 2.78
CA GLU A 137 22.04 10.19 2.71
C GLU A 137 20.82 10.53 1.85
N LYS A 138 20.45 9.66 0.90
CA LYS A 138 19.35 9.85 -0.04
C LYS A 138 18.09 9.03 0.27
N TYR A 139 18.10 8.19 1.31
CA TYR A 139 16.94 7.34 1.62
C TYR A 139 15.66 8.14 1.80
N ASP A 140 15.69 9.25 2.58
CA ASP A 140 14.50 10.05 2.85
C ASP A 140 13.90 10.64 1.58
N HIS A 141 14.76 11.21 0.73
CA HIS A 141 14.34 11.78 -0.55
C HIS A 141 13.81 10.71 -1.49
N THR A 142 14.53 9.57 -1.63
CA THR A 142 14.13 8.49 -2.55
C THR A 142 12.83 7.85 -2.09
N SER A 143 12.69 7.59 -0.79
CA SER A 143 11.47 7.05 -0.21
C SER A 143 10.28 8.00 -0.41
N SER A 144 10.46 9.29 -0.13
CA SER A 144 9.40 10.29 -0.31
C SER A 144 9.04 10.50 -1.78
N LEU A 145 9.99 10.40 -2.71
CA LEU A 145 9.72 10.43 -4.14
C LEU A 145 8.85 9.24 -4.57
N GLY A 146 9.14 8.02 -4.06
CA GLY A 146 8.33 6.85 -4.34
C GLY A 146 6.89 7.06 -3.91
N TYR A 147 6.65 7.36 -2.62
CA TYR A 147 5.29 7.61 -2.12
C TYR A 147 4.59 8.77 -2.83
N SER A 148 5.30 9.86 -3.11
CA SER A 148 4.76 11.00 -3.84
C SER A 148 4.30 10.60 -5.24
N LEU A 149 5.12 9.85 -5.99
CA LEU A 149 4.71 9.31 -7.29
C LEU A 149 3.56 8.30 -7.17
N GLY A 150 3.52 7.51 -6.09
CA GLY A 150 2.43 6.62 -5.80
C GLY A 150 1.09 7.35 -5.65
N TYR A 151 1.06 8.44 -4.89
CA TYR A 151 -0.15 9.23 -4.74
C TYR A 151 -0.67 9.80 -6.05
N ILE A 152 0.19 10.42 -6.85
CA ILE A 152 -0.27 10.99 -8.12
C ILE A 152 -0.59 9.90 -9.15
N GLY A 153 0.15 8.77 -9.18
CA GLY A 153 -0.12 7.65 -10.10
C GLY A 153 -1.44 6.94 -9.77
N GLY A 154 -1.65 6.61 -8.50
CA GLY A 154 -2.91 6.06 -8.02
C GLY A 154 -4.06 7.02 -8.21
N GLY A 155 -3.86 8.30 -7.88
CA GLY A 155 -4.88 9.35 -8.02
C GLY A 155 -5.31 9.61 -9.47
N LEU A 156 -4.38 9.63 -10.42
CA LEU A 156 -4.68 9.84 -11.84
C LEU A 156 -5.51 8.67 -12.40
N LEU A 157 -5.09 7.43 -12.15
CA LEU A 157 -5.87 6.30 -12.63
C LEU A 157 -7.24 6.24 -11.94
N PHE A 158 -7.29 6.49 -10.64
CA PHE A 158 -8.56 6.53 -9.92
C PHE A 158 -9.49 7.62 -10.45
N LEU A 159 -8.98 8.81 -10.77
CA LEU A 159 -9.77 9.88 -11.40
C LEU A 159 -10.37 9.42 -12.74
N ILE A 160 -9.57 8.76 -13.59
CA ILE A 160 -10.07 8.20 -14.86
C ILE A 160 -11.18 7.19 -14.59
N ASN A 161 -10.96 6.28 -13.64
CA ASN A 161 -11.94 5.25 -13.27
C ASN A 161 -13.23 5.83 -12.68
N VAL A 162 -13.13 6.90 -11.90
CA VAL A 162 -14.30 7.64 -11.40
C VAL A 162 -15.06 8.29 -12.54
N LEU A 163 -14.38 8.90 -13.51
CA LEU A 163 -15.05 9.46 -14.70
C LEU A 163 -15.74 8.38 -15.53
N MET A 164 -15.13 7.20 -15.68
CA MET A 164 -15.76 6.03 -16.31
C MET A 164 -17.04 5.60 -15.56
N TYR A 165 -17.01 5.61 -14.24
CA TYR A 165 -18.17 5.27 -13.42
C TYR A 165 -19.30 6.30 -13.50
N LEU A 166 -18.97 7.61 -13.43
CA LEU A 166 -19.96 8.69 -13.45
C LEU A 166 -20.55 8.93 -14.83
N GLN A 167 -19.79 8.68 -15.89
CA GLN A 167 -20.20 8.93 -17.28
C GLN A 167 -19.89 7.71 -18.18
N PRO A 168 -20.44 6.52 -17.88
CA PRO A 168 -20.05 5.29 -18.57
C PRO A 168 -20.29 5.36 -20.08
N HIS A 169 -21.41 5.95 -20.52
CA HIS A 169 -21.74 6.07 -21.94
C HIS A 169 -20.73 6.92 -22.72
N SER A 170 -20.07 7.91 -22.10
CA SER A 170 -19.01 8.71 -22.74
C SER A 170 -17.75 7.90 -23.06
N PHE A 171 -17.57 6.77 -22.39
CA PHE A 171 -16.49 5.81 -22.62
C PHE A 171 -16.94 4.56 -23.40
N GLY A 172 -18.17 4.54 -23.92
CA GLY A 172 -18.72 3.38 -24.61
C GLY A 172 -19.05 2.20 -23.66
N ILE A 173 -19.22 2.47 -22.38
CA ILE A 173 -19.50 1.48 -21.33
C ILE A 173 -21.01 1.48 -21.05
N PRO A 174 -21.67 0.31 -20.93
CA PRO A 174 -23.13 0.24 -20.82
C PRO A 174 -23.67 0.78 -19.49
N ASP A 175 -22.94 0.60 -18.37
CA ASP A 175 -23.41 0.97 -17.04
C ASP A 175 -22.26 1.16 -16.04
N GLY A 176 -22.58 1.71 -14.87
CA GLY A 176 -21.59 1.98 -13.81
C GLY A 176 -20.97 0.72 -13.20
N ALA A 177 -21.72 -0.38 -13.10
CA ALA A 177 -21.20 -1.64 -12.57
C ALA A 177 -20.12 -2.22 -13.49
N THR A 178 -20.35 -2.17 -14.81
CA THR A 178 -19.36 -2.55 -15.82
C THR A 178 -18.15 -1.62 -15.78
N ALA A 179 -18.33 -0.31 -15.54
CA ALA A 179 -17.25 0.65 -15.41
C ALA A 179 -16.36 0.33 -14.20
N ILE A 180 -16.92 -0.02 -13.04
CA ILE A 180 -16.16 -0.43 -11.87
C ILE A 180 -15.38 -1.73 -12.14
N ARG A 181 -16.00 -2.71 -12.78
CA ARG A 181 -15.32 -3.97 -13.15
C ARG A 181 -14.15 -3.70 -14.12
N LEU A 182 -14.34 -2.85 -15.15
CA LEU A 182 -13.26 -2.40 -16.04
C LEU A 182 -12.17 -1.63 -15.29
N SER A 183 -12.52 -0.91 -14.23
CA SER A 183 -11.53 -0.22 -13.38
C SER A 183 -10.56 -1.21 -12.74
N PHE A 184 -11.03 -2.37 -12.25
CA PHE A 184 -10.12 -3.40 -11.72
C PHE A 184 -9.17 -3.94 -12.79
N LEU A 185 -9.66 -4.12 -14.01
CA LEU A 185 -8.81 -4.55 -15.13
C LEU A 185 -7.79 -3.47 -15.51
N SER A 186 -8.20 -2.19 -15.51
CA SER A 186 -7.31 -1.05 -15.78
C SER A 186 -6.20 -0.93 -14.73
N VAL A 187 -6.51 -1.19 -13.44
CA VAL A 187 -5.53 -1.25 -12.35
C VAL A 187 -4.53 -2.37 -12.58
N ALA A 188 -4.98 -3.56 -12.96
CA ALA A 188 -4.09 -4.67 -13.27
C ALA A 188 -3.13 -4.33 -14.43
N ALA A 189 -3.65 -3.74 -15.50
CA ALA A 189 -2.84 -3.29 -16.64
C ALA A 189 -1.85 -2.19 -16.25
N TRP A 190 -2.30 -1.18 -15.49
CA TRP A 190 -1.46 -0.09 -14.99
C TRP A 190 -0.31 -0.62 -14.14
N TRP A 191 -0.62 -1.48 -13.18
CA TRP A 191 0.39 -2.09 -12.31
C TRP A 191 1.40 -2.90 -13.10
N ALA A 192 0.95 -3.71 -14.07
CA ALA A 192 1.85 -4.48 -14.94
C ALA A 192 2.78 -3.58 -15.75
N ILE A 193 2.24 -2.58 -16.45
CA ILE A 193 3.00 -1.71 -17.36
C ILE A 193 4.04 -0.89 -16.60
N PHE A 194 3.64 -0.24 -15.52
CA PHE A 194 4.55 0.64 -14.77
C PHE A 194 5.49 -0.10 -13.81
N SER A 195 5.36 -1.44 -13.66
CA SER A 195 6.37 -2.28 -13.02
C SER A 195 7.56 -2.60 -13.94
N ILE A 196 7.41 -2.48 -15.26
CA ILE A 196 8.46 -2.79 -16.24
C ILE A 196 9.76 -2.00 -16.00
N PRO A 197 9.74 -0.68 -15.70
CA PRO A 197 10.97 0.07 -15.43
C PRO A 197 11.77 -0.50 -14.27
N LEU A 198 11.13 -0.91 -13.17
CA LEU A 198 11.80 -1.55 -12.04
C LEU A 198 12.47 -2.87 -12.49
N ILE A 199 11.77 -3.68 -13.27
CA ILE A 199 12.28 -4.96 -13.78
C ILE A 199 13.52 -4.74 -14.64
N LEU A 200 13.55 -3.71 -15.48
CA LEU A 200 14.64 -3.46 -16.41
C LEU A 200 15.83 -2.73 -15.80
N PHE A 201 15.60 -1.75 -14.91
CA PHE A 201 16.63 -0.79 -14.52
C PHE A 201 17.07 -0.86 -13.06
N VAL A 202 16.34 -1.55 -12.19
CA VAL A 202 16.79 -1.81 -10.82
C VAL A 202 17.61 -3.10 -10.81
N LYS A 203 18.88 -2.99 -10.43
CA LYS A 203 19.80 -4.14 -10.31
C LYS A 203 19.95 -4.51 -8.84
N GLU A 204 19.70 -5.75 -8.54
CA GLU A 204 19.99 -6.31 -7.22
C GLU A 204 21.48 -6.71 -7.17
N PRO A 205 22.23 -6.36 -6.09
CA PRO A 205 23.62 -6.82 -5.94
C PRO A 205 23.67 -8.35 -5.95
N LYS A 206 24.60 -8.92 -6.73
CA LYS A 206 24.77 -10.38 -6.80
C LYS A 206 25.45 -10.86 -5.50
N VAL A 207 24.85 -11.80 -4.80
CA VAL A 207 25.49 -12.58 -3.74
C VAL A 207 26.04 -13.84 -4.39
N HIS A 208 27.29 -14.19 -4.09
CA HIS A 208 28.04 -15.19 -4.84
C HIS A 208 27.64 -16.66 -4.63
N ASP A 209 26.73 -16.95 -3.69
CA ASP A 209 26.33 -18.32 -3.40
C ASP A 209 24.99 -18.70 -4.05
N SER A 210 25.07 -19.62 -5.02
CA SER A 210 23.87 -20.31 -5.55
C SER A 210 23.42 -21.37 -4.54
N VAL A 211 22.64 -20.98 -3.56
CA VAL A 211 22.12 -21.89 -2.54
C VAL A 211 20.75 -22.45 -3.03
N SER A 212 20.55 -23.76 -2.87
CA SER A 212 19.26 -24.41 -3.16
C SER A 212 18.14 -23.76 -2.32
N ILE A 213 16.95 -23.61 -2.91
CA ILE A 213 15.77 -23.04 -2.23
C ILE A 213 15.49 -23.75 -0.91
N PHE A 214 15.59 -25.07 -0.88
CA PHE A 214 15.31 -25.86 0.32
C PHE A 214 16.33 -25.65 1.45
N SER A 215 17.63 -25.54 1.10
CA SER A 215 18.67 -25.19 2.06
C SER A 215 18.54 -23.74 2.54
N SER A 216 18.05 -22.84 1.71
CA SER A 216 17.75 -21.45 2.06
C SER A 216 16.61 -21.33 3.07
N ILE A 217 15.54 -22.13 2.96
CA ILE A 217 14.43 -22.15 3.93
C ILE A 217 14.93 -22.62 5.31
N LYS A 218 15.63 -23.75 5.38
CA LYS A 218 16.16 -24.30 6.65
C LYS A 218 17.15 -23.35 7.31
N ALA A 219 18.03 -22.80 6.53
CA ALA A 219 19.03 -21.87 7.02
C ALA A 219 18.43 -20.49 7.37
N GLY A 220 17.38 -20.06 6.65
CA GLY A 220 16.60 -18.87 6.97
C GLY A 220 15.85 -18.99 8.29
N TRP A 221 15.25 -20.15 8.53
CA TRP A 221 14.63 -20.44 9.82
C TRP A 221 15.66 -20.41 10.96
N SER A 222 16.80 -21.04 10.77
CA SER A 222 17.91 -21.00 11.75
C SER A 222 18.39 -19.56 12.00
N GLN A 223 18.49 -18.74 10.97
CA GLN A 223 18.87 -17.33 11.09
C GLN A 223 17.79 -16.53 11.82
N LEU A 224 16.50 -16.75 11.51
CA LEU A 224 15.38 -16.12 12.22
C LEU A 224 15.44 -16.45 13.72
N VAL A 225 15.58 -17.74 14.07
CA VAL A 225 15.69 -18.17 15.47
C VAL A 225 16.93 -17.54 16.13
N SER A 226 18.07 -17.51 15.45
CA SER A 226 19.29 -16.84 15.94
C SER A 226 19.09 -15.34 16.15
N THR A 227 18.39 -14.65 15.22
CA THR A 227 18.07 -13.22 15.37
C THR A 227 17.12 -12.98 16.53
N LEU A 228 16.09 -13.83 16.69
CA LEU A 228 15.16 -13.75 17.82
C LEU A 228 15.85 -14.02 19.16
N SER A 229 16.81 -14.97 19.21
CA SER A 229 17.58 -15.22 20.43
C SER A 229 18.48 -14.05 20.81
N LYS A 230 18.94 -13.27 19.82
CA LYS A 230 19.77 -12.07 19.99
C LYS A 230 18.97 -10.76 19.99
N ILE A 231 17.64 -10.84 20.05
CA ILE A 231 16.76 -9.67 19.92
C ILE A 231 17.08 -8.58 20.94
N ARG A 232 17.59 -8.97 22.13
CA ARG A 232 18.03 -8.05 23.17
C ARG A 232 19.24 -7.19 22.79
N GLU A 233 20.04 -7.62 21.81
CA GLU A 233 21.18 -6.87 21.30
C GLU A 233 20.71 -5.75 20.34
N TYR A 234 19.54 -5.92 19.70
CA TYR A 234 18.97 -4.97 18.73
C TYR A 234 17.89 -4.07 19.34
N LYS A 235 18.11 -3.57 20.56
CA LYS A 235 17.10 -2.78 21.30
C LYS A 235 16.47 -1.65 20.48
N VAL A 236 17.27 -0.90 19.71
CA VAL A 236 16.78 0.23 18.89
C VAL A 236 15.83 -0.26 17.79
N VAL A 237 16.22 -1.33 17.09
CA VAL A 237 15.38 -1.92 16.01
C VAL A 237 14.07 -2.45 16.58
N VAL A 238 14.14 -3.19 17.68
CA VAL A 238 12.96 -3.76 18.34
C VAL A 238 12.01 -2.66 18.83
N THR A 239 12.55 -1.64 19.50
CA THR A 239 11.74 -0.51 19.97
C THR A 239 11.07 0.20 18.81
N PHE A 240 11.81 0.42 17.72
CA PHE A 240 11.22 1.02 16.50
C PHE A 240 10.12 0.14 15.91
N LEU A 241 10.35 -1.17 15.76
CA LEU A 241 9.37 -2.10 15.18
C LEU A 241 8.09 -2.18 16.01
N MET A 242 8.21 -2.20 17.34
CA MET A 242 7.05 -2.17 18.24
C MET A 242 6.26 -0.85 18.10
N ALA A 243 6.95 0.28 18.09
CA ALA A 243 6.33 1.58 17.87
C ALA A 243 5.70 1.67 16.47
N TYR A 244 6.44 1.22 15.44
CA TYR A 244 5.98 1.18 14.05
C TYR A 244 4.71 0.37 13.92
N TRP A 245 4.67 -0.82 14.47
CA TRP A 245 3.49 -1.68 14.45
C TRP A 245 2.26 -0.96 15.01
N LEU A 246 2.40 -0.31 16.17
CA LEU A 246 1.27 0.37 16.81
C LEU A 246 0.71 1.55 15.99
N TYR A 247 1.58 2.40 15.44
CA TYR A 247 1.07 3.58 14.73
C TYR A 247 0.73 3.30 13.26
N ILE A 248 1.45 2.38 12.59
CA ILE A 248 1.18 2.10 11.17
C ILE A 248 -0.13 1.32 11.00
N ASP A 249 -0.48 0.46 11.96
CA ASP A 249 -1.76 -0.25 11.97
C ASP A 249 -2.94 0.73 12.03
N GLY A 250 -2.83 1.80 12.84
CA GLY A 250 -3.81 2.88 12.86
C GLY A 250 -3.89 3.65 11.54
N VAL A 251 -2.75 3.96 10.92
CA VAL A 251 -2.69 4.61 9.60
C VAL A 251 -3.34 3.74 8.52
N ASP A 252 -2.98 2.46 8.46
CA ASP A 252 -3.49 1.52 7.47
C ASP A 252 -4.99 1.25 7.65
N THR A 253 -5.46 1.21 8.90
CA THR A 253 -6.89 1.09 9.21
C THR A 253 -7.67 2.27 8.65
N ILE A 254 -7.19 3.50 8.84
CA ILE A 254 -7.82 4.69 8.26
C ILE A 254 -7.85 4.60 6.73
N ILE A 255 -6.74 4.23 6.08
CA ILE A 255 -6.66 4.10 4.62
C ILE A 255 -7.69 3.10 4.07
N ARG A 256 -7.86 1.97 4.75
CA ARG A 256 -8.71 0.85 4.26
C ARG A 256 -10.18 1.01 4.63
N MET A 257 -10.48 1.66 5.75
CA MET A 257 -11.82 1.66 6.33
C MET A 257 -12.50 3.03 6.28
N ALA A 258 -11.82 4.12 5.89
CA ALA A 258 -12.41 5.45 5.90
C ALA A 258 -13.65 5.57 4.98
N VAL A 259 -13.58 4.98 3.78
CA VAL A 259 -14.72 4.98 2.83
C VAL A 259 -15.87 4.13 3.37
N ASP A 260 -15.57 2.95 3.93
CA ASP A 260 -16.56 2.08 4.56
C ASP A 260 -17.23 2.76 5.76
N TYR A 261 -16.44 3.42 6.62
CA TYR A 261 -16.94 4.21 7.72
C TYR A 261 -17.86 5.36 7.28
N GLY A 262 -17.41 6.17 6.31
CA GLY A 262 -18.22 7.27 5.78
C GLY A 262 -19.54 6.78 5.17
N SER A 263 -19.52 5.65 4.46
CA SER A 263 -20.73 5.00 3.93
C SER A 263 -21.67 4.54 5.05
N SER A 264 -21.12 3.98 6.14
CA SER A 264 -21.92 3.47 7.27
C SER A 264 -22.64 4.56 8.06
N ILE A 265 -22.11 5.80 8.06
CA ILE A 265 -22.74 6.97 8.68
C ILE A 265 -23.63 7.77 7.70
N GLY A 266 -23.83 7.26 6.47
CA GLY A 266 -24.78 7.76 5.51
C GLY A 266 -24.26 8.82 4.54
N PHE A 267 -22.95 8.96 4.36
CA PHE A 267 -22.38 9.87 3.35
C PHE A 267 -22.53 9.29 1.96
N SER A 268 -22.73 10.17 0.98
CA SER A 268 -22.89 9.79 -0.41
C SER A 268 -21.59 9.19 -0.98
N ALA A 269 -21.70 8.19 -1.84
CA ALA A 269 -20.55 7.60 -2.53
C ALA A 269 -19.73 8.68 -3.29
N SER A 270 -20.41 9.68 -3.87
CA SER A 270 -19.76 10.80 -4.56
C SER A 270 -18.86 11.61 -3.61
N SER A 271 -19.32 11.91 -2.39
CA SER A 271 -18.54 12.64 -1.40
C SER A 271 -17.32 11.83 -0.91
N LEU A 272 -17.49 10.53 -0.71
CA LEU A 272 -16.40 9.65 -0.28
C LEU A 272 -15.31 9.52 -1.36
N ILE A 273 -15.72 9.36 -2.61
CA ILE A 273 -14.82 9.31 -3.76
C ILE A 273 -14.07 10.65 -3.92
N THR A 274 -14.77 11.78 -3.78
CA THR A 274 -14.16 13.11 -3.84
C THR A 274 -13.13 13.31 -2.74
N ALA A 275 -13.43 12.89 -1.51
CA ALA A 275 -12.48 12.95 -0.40
C ALA A 275 -11.23 12.09 -0.66
N LEU A 276 -11.41 10.90 -1.22
CA LEU A 276 -10.28 10.02 -1.56
C LEU A 276 -9.40 10.62 -2.66
N LEU A 277 -10.00 11.22 -3.70
CA LEU A 277 -9.25 11.97 -4.72
C LEU A 277 -8.49 13.15 -4.12
N LEU A 278 -9.13 13.89 -3.21
CA LEU A 278 -8.50 15.00 -2.50
C LEU A 278 -7.26 14.54 -1.73
N VAL A 279 -7.35 13.40 -1.03
CA VAL A 279 -6.18 12.80 -0.36
C VAL A 279 -5.04 12.57 -1.36
N GLN A 280 -5.30 11.97 -2.52
CA GLN A 280 -4.26 11.63 -3.49
C GLN A 280 -3.52 12.87 -4.00
N PHE A 281 -4.27 13.88 -4.43
CA PHE A 281 -3.69 15.09 -5.02
C PHE A 281 -3.01 16.00 -4.00
N VAL A 282 -3.50 16.06 -2.76
CA VAL A 282 -2.85 16.83 -1.67
C VAL A 282 -1.65 16.09 -1.12
N ALA A 283 -1.70 14.77 -0.95
CA ALA A 283 -0.59 13.98 -0.43
C ALA A 283 0.63 13.98 -1.35
N PHE A 284 0.45 14.12 -2.66
CA PHE A 284 1.56 14.22 -3.62
C PHE A 284 2.56 15.34 -3.25
N PRO A 285 2.20 16.63 -3.23
CA PRO A 285 3.12 17.68 -2.83
C PRO A 285 3.45 17.65 -1.34
N ALA A 286 2.49 17.27 -0.48
CA ALA A 286 2.67 17.23 0.96
C ALA A 286 3.79 16.28 1.37
N THR A 287 3.89 15.11 0.74
CA THR A 287 4.96 14.13 1.01
C THR A 287 6.36 14.70 0.75
N LEU A 288 6.53 15.43 -0.35
CA LEU A 288 7.81 16.08 -0.69
C LEU A 288 8.15 17.23 0.27
N VAL A 289 7.15 18.03 0.65
CA VAL A 289 7.31 19.09 1.65
C VAL A 289 7.66 18.49 3.01
N TYR A 290 6.98 17.40 3.39
CA TYR A 290 7.22 16.72 4.66
C TYR A 290 8.65 16.14 4.77
N SER A 291 9.18 15.61 3.68
CA SER A 291 10.57 15.18 3.60
C SER A 291 11.55 16.32 3.87
N ARG A 292 11.31 17.50 3.28
CA ARG A 292 12.12 18.70 3.57
C ARG A 292 11.97 19.21 5.00
N PHE A 293 10.78 19.13 5.55
CA PHE A 293 10.53 19.45 6.96
C PHE A 293 11.33 18.52 7.88
N ALA A 294 11.35 17.22 7.60
CA ALA A 294 12.12 16.23 8.35
C ALA A 294 13.63 16.48 8.32
N THR A 295 14.19 17.04 7.23
CA THR A 295 15.61 17.40 7.19
C THR A 295 15.96 18.54 8.15
N LYS A 296 15.00 19.40 8.51
CA LYS A 296 15.21 20.55 9.41
C LYS A 296 15.08 20.15 10.89
N ILE A 297 14.07 19.33 11.24
CA ILE A 297 13.76 18.99 12.63
C ILE A 297 14.25 17.61 13.06
N GLY A 298 14.79 16.84 12.10
CA GLY A 298 15.17 15.44 12.29
C GLY A 298 14.00 14.46 12.08
N ILE A 299 14.34 13.25 11.56
CA ILE A 299 13.34 12.22 11.19
C ILE A 299 12.47 11.81 12.37
N LYS A 300 13.07 11.64 13.56
CA LYS A 300 12.35 11.22 14.76
C LYS A 300 11.27 12.24 15.17
N ASN A 301 11.60 13.54 15.19
CA ASN A 301 10.66 14.61 15.53
C ASN A 301 9.57 14.75 14.47
N ALA A 302 9.91 14.57 13.20
CA ALA A 302 8.94 14.54 12.11
C ALA A 302 7.95 13.37 12.28
N LEU A 303 8.43 12.18 12.62
CA LEU A 303 7.53 11.04 12.89
C LEU A 303 6.61 11.32 14.09
N TYR A 304 7.11 11.91 15.18
CA TYR A 304 6.25 12.31 16.31
C TYR A 304 5.18 13.32 15.88
N THR A 305 5.54 14.32 15.06
CA THR A 305 4.57 15.30 14.55
C THR A 305 3.46 14.61 13.76
N ALA A 306 3.83 13.63 12.91
CA ALA A 306 2.84 12.88 12.13
C ALA A 306 1.95 12.00 13.01
N ILE A 307 2.51 11.30 14.00
CA ILE A 307 1.75 10.45 14.94
C ILE A 307 0.75 11.30 15.73
N ILE A 308 1.19 12.45 16.25
CA ILE A 308 0.30 13.40 16.95
C ILE A 308 -0.80 13.89 16.00
N GLY A 309 -0.43 14.25 14.76
CA GLY A 309 -1.40 14.64 13.73
C GLY A 309 -2.46 13.56 13.48
N TYR A 310 -2.06 12.30 13.29
CA TYR A 310 -2.99 11.18 13.12
C TYR A 310 -3.85 10.93 14.36
N THR A 311 -3.30 11.05 15.57
CA THR A 311 -4.07 10.93 16.81
C THR A 311 -5.17 11.99 16.88
N LEU A 312 -4.84 13.25 16.55
CA LEU A 312 -5.83 14.33 16.52
C LEU A 312 -6.90 14.11 15.44
N ILE A 313 -6.49 13.64 14.25
CA ILE A 313 -7.41 13.27 13.17
C ILE A 313 -8.37 12.17 13.62
N THR A 314 -7.87 11.14 14.29
CA THR A 314 -8.70 10.03 14.79
C THR A 314 -9.70 10.50 15.84
N ILE A 315 -9.27 11.36 16.77
CA ILE A 315 -10.17 11.96 17.78
C ILE A 315 -11.25 12.80 17.09
N PHE A 316 -10.86 13.64 16.13
CA PHE A 316 -11.81 14.46 15.37
C PHE A 316 -12.76 13.60 14.53
N GLY A 317 -12.27 12.46 14.02
CA GLY A 317 -13.06 11.48 13.27
C GLY A 317 -14.30 10.98 14.04
N ALA A 318 -14.20 10.83 15.35
CA ALA A 318 -15.33 10.43 16.21
C ALA A 318 -16.49 11.46 16.24
N PHE A 319 -16.23 12.71 15.86
CA PHE A 319 -17.22 13.81 15.85
C PHE A 319 -17.71 14.18 14.45
N VAL A 320 -17.36 13.40 13.44
CA VAL A 320 -17.80 13.61 12.06
C VAL A 320 -19.29 13.37 11.94
N SER A 321 -20.01 14.40 11.50
CA SER A 321 -21.47 14.36 11.30
C SER A 321 -21.92 14.97 9.99
N LYS A 322 -21.03 15.61 9.23
CA LYS A 322 -21.30 16.26 7.96
C LYS A 322 -20.23 15.93 6.94
N GLU A 323 -20.57 15.88 5.67
CA GLU A 323 -19.63 15.56 4.58
C GLU A 323 -18.43 16.51 4.53
N TRP A 324 -18.60 17.81 4.80
CA TRP A 324 -17.47 18.74 4.82
C TRP A 324 -16.44 18.45 5.94
N HIS A 325 -16.87 17.88 7.09
CA HIS A 325 -15.93 17.42 8.13
C HIS A 325 -15.01 16.33 7.55
N PHE A 326 -15.58 15.45 6.72
CA PHE A 326 -14.83 14.38 6.09
C PHE A 326 -13.78 14.91 5.11
N TYR A 327 -14.10 15.97 4.34
CA TYR A 327 -13.12 16.63 3.47
C TYR A 327 -11.98 17.29 4.26
N VAL A 328 -12.29 17.93 5.38
CA VAL A 328 -11.25 18.50 6.27
C VAL A 328 -10.31 17.42 6.77
N ILE A 329 -10.86 16.30 7.27
CA ILE A 329 -10.07 15.13 7.68
C ILE A 329 -9.22 14.61 6.53
N ALA A 330 -9.77 14.48 5.35
CA ALA A 330 -9.05 14.01 4.16
C ALA A 330 -7.81 14.89 3.86
N VAL A 331 -7.92 16.20 3.94
CA VAL A 331 -6.79 17.13 3.77
C VAL A 331 -5.73 16.93 4.86
N PHE A 332 -6.13 16.82 6.12
CA PHE A 332 -5.18 16.58 7.21
C PHE A 332 -4.49 15.22 7.10
N ILE A 333 -5.22 14.15 6.77
CA ILE A 333 -4.64 12.84 6.45
C ILE A 333 -3.58 12.99 5.36
N ALA A 334 -3.92 13.65 4.25
CA ALA A 334 -3.02 13.84 3.12
C ALA A 334 -1.72 14.56 3.50
N CYS A 335 -1.78 15.51 4.43
CA CYS A 335 -0.59 16.25 4.89
C CYS A 335 0.42 15.36 5.64
N PHE A 336 -0.03 14.31 6.32
CA PHE A 336 0.84 13.48 7.17
C PHE A 336 1.11 12.09 6.57
N GLN A 337 0.18 11.52 5.80
CA GLN A 337 0.20 10.12 5.37
C GLN A 337 1.47 9.75 4.61
N GLY A 338 1.81 10.47 3.57
CA GLY A 338 3.01 10.20 2.79
C GLY A 338 4.30 10.40 3.59
N GLY A 339 4.31 11.41 4.48
CA GLY A 339 5.43 11.71 5.37
C GLY A 339 5.70 10.57 6.36
N ILE A 340 4.68 10.11 7.08
CA ILE A 340 4.83 9.05 8.08
C ILE A 340 5.28 7.73 7.45
N GLN A 341 4.71 7.35 6.29
CA GLN A 341 5.08 6.14 5.57
C GLN A 341 6.50 6.21 5.02
N ALA A 342 6.85 7.29 4.32
CA ALA A 342 8.16 7.46 3.68
C ALA A 342 9.30 7.54 4.68
N LEU A 343 9.13 8.30 5.78
CA LEU A 343 10.15 8.46 6.81
C LEU A 343 10.31 7.21 7.65
N SER A 344 9.24 6.47 7.92
CA SER A 344 9.31 5.17 8.62
C SER A 344 10.12 4.16 7.82
N ARG A 345 9.87 4.03 6.50
CA ARG A 345 10.64 3.18 5.60
C ARG A 345 12.12 3.56 5.58
N SER A 346 12.44 4.83 5.46
CA SER A 346 13.82 5.28 5.40
C SER A 346 14.55 5.12 6.75
N LEU A 347 13.87 5.38 7.87
CA LEU A 347 14.42 5.19 9.20
C LEU A 347 14.71 3.71 9.47
N TYR A 348 13.74 2.83 9.18
CA TYR A 348 13.94 1.39 9.30
C TYR A 348 15.17 0.93 8.53
N THR A 349 15.28 1.33 7.26
CA THR A 349 16.41 0.97 6.40
C THR A 349 17.77 1.45 6.95
N ARG A 350 17.80 2.51 7.79
CA ARG A 350 19.03 3.03 8.41
C ARG A 350 19.45 2.28 9.66
N ILE A 351 18.48 1.77 10.44
CA ILE A 351 18.73 1.18 11.77
C ILE A 351 18.93 -0.33 11.74
N ILE A 352 18.50 -0.99 10.66
CA ILE A 352 18.81 -2.41 10.45
C ILE A 352 20.29 -2.58 10.16
N PRO A 353 20.94 -3.63 10.71
CA PRO A 353 22.37 -3.92 10.50
C PRO A 353 22.70 -4.34 9.07
#